data_5a73fd7c5df3986f6c16be6cdac30ae2
#
_entry.id   5a73fd7c5df3986f6c16be6cdac30ae2
#
_cell.length_a   1.000
_cell.length_b   1.000
_cell.length_c   1.000
_cell.angle_alpha   90.00
_cell.angle_beta   90.00
_cell.angle_gamma   90.00
#
_symmetry.space_group_name_H-M   'P 1'
#
loop_
_entity.id
_entity.type
_entity.pdbx_description
1 polymer ?
#
loop_
_entity_poly.entity_id
_entity_poly.type
_entity_poly.pdbx_seq_one_letter_code
_entity_poly.pdbx_strand_id
1 'polypeptide(L)'
;METRLDPVDVVVVGAGIGGSAFAARLAEQAPKLRIACLDRGGWFDRRDLPAHRRDWQSLAMTSWATSPNLRLGSGASACSADYPVDDTHSAFKPLMWNGMGGSSLNWAAHFPRLHPSDFVVRSQDGIGDDWPFSYFDLEPYYDLNDEAFGVAGLAGDPAYPAKKSRRMKPMPLGRLGSVAAAGFDRLGWHWWPVDAAINTVAEDGRAACNHCGPCQQGCANGAKSSTDLTYLPQAARNGVDLRPHCVVREIVIEAGRATGIRYVDGAGRDVVQPAATIVVAGNGIGTARLLLASGLDSPALGRNLMFHPAAYVRGMFRQELDGPLGPIGCALYSHQFYETDPGRGFKRGVHLQVTRENPLLSQAARLEQPWGAEAQRLLREEFRHSMAVLVLAEDLPEAHNRVALTDRQESDGMPGVRVEYRMSEHSRRSLDFGLDRAEEMLRAAGAYRTLRVPLAPL
;
A
#
# COMPACT_ATOMS: atom_id res chain seq x y z
N MET A 1 25.87 -9.42 27.25
CA MET A 1 27.05 -9.50 26.37
C MET A 1 26.57 -9.36 24.92
N GLU A 2 27.14 -8.43 24.19
CA GLU A 2 26.83 -8.22 22.78
C GLU A 2 27.41 -9.37 21.94
N THR A 3 26.59 -9.95 21.06
CA THR A 3 27.02 -11.03 20.16
C THR A 3 27.43 -10.41 18.82
N ARG A 4 28.68 -10.60 18.39
CA ARG A 4 29.14 -10.18 17.05
C ARG A 4 29.14 -11.40 16.14
N LEU A 5 28.46 -11.28 14.99
CA LEU A 5 28.38 -12.33 13.98
C LEU A 5 29.49 -12.20 12.96
N ASP A 6 29.71 -13.26 12.17
CA ASP A 6 30.58 -13.21 11.00
C ASP A 6 30.03 -12.20 9.97
N PRO A 7 30.92 -11.45 9.29
CA PRO A 7 30.50 -10.48 8.27
C PRO A 7 29.69 -11.10 7.14
N VAL A 8 28.71 -10.36 6.61
CA VAL A 8 28.05 -10.67 5.35
C VAL A 8 28.35 -9.59 4.30
N ASP A 9 28.09 -9.87 3.04
CA ASP A 9 28.34 -8.89 1.98
C ASP A 9 27.23 -7.82 1.98
N VAL A 10 25.98 -8.24 2.17
CA VAL A 10 24.82 -7.34 2.16
C VAL A 10 23.88 -7.65 3.31
N VAL A 11 23.46 -6.60 4.01
CA VAL A 11 22.32 -6.65 4.95
C VAL A 11 21.17 -5.86 4.36
N VAL A 12 19.98 -6.46 4.34
CA VAL A 12 18.71 -5.80 3.98
C VAL A 12 17.88 -5.65 5.23
N VAL A 13 17.53 -4.42 5.59
CA VAL A 13 16.70 -4.09 6.76
C VAL A 13 15.26 -3.83 6.32
N GLY A 14 14.38 -4.79 6.59
CA GLY A 14 12.97 -4.80 6.19
C GLY A 14 12.70 -5.79 5.06
N ALA A 15 11.84 -6.77 5.31
CA ALA A 15 11.40 -7.80 4.36
C ALA A 15 10.01 -7.49 3.76
N GLY A 16 9.67 -6.20 3.62
CA GLY A 16 8.51 -5.73 2.90
C GLY A 16 8.69 -5.83 1.37
N ILE A 17 7.86 -5.14 0.58
CA ILE A 17 7.88 -5.26 -0.89
C ILE A 17 9.26 -4.94 -1.47
N GLY A 18 9.83 -3.78 -1.12
CA GLY A 18 11.12 -3.33 -1.68
C GLY A 18 12.30 -4.21 -1.23
N GLY A 19 12.39 -4.50 0.07
CA GLY A 19 13.53 -5.29 0.60
C GLY A 19 13.52 -6.74 0.13
N SER A 20 12.35 -7.38 0.07
CA SER A 20 12.25 -8.76 -0.42
C SER A 20 12.55 -8.87 -1.92
N ALA A 21 12.06 -7.92 -2.74
CA ALA A 21 12.36 -7.87 -4.17
C ALA A 21 13.85 -7.65 -4.42
N PHE A 22 14.47 -6.71 -3.68
CA PHE A 22 15.90 -6.46 -3.75
C PHE A 22 16.72 -7.71 -3.39
N ALA A 23 16.43 -8.33 -2.23
CA ALA A 23 17.15 -9.50 -1.76
C ALA A 23 17.03 -10.68 -2.73
N ALA A 24 15.84 -10.95 -3.26
CA ALA A 24 15.60 -12.02 -4.21
C ALA A 24 16.37 -11.82 -5.52
N ARG A 25 16.30 -10.62 -6.10
CA ARG A 25 17.00 -10.32 -7.36
C ARG A 25 18.50 -10.28 -7.21
N LEU A 26 19.00 -9.70 -6.12
CA LEU A 26 20.44 -9.68 -5.88
C LEU A 26 20.99 -11.09 -5.72
N ALA A 27 20.34 -11.95 -4.95
CA ALA A 27 20.77 -13.34 -4.76
C ALA A 27 20.73 -14.16 -6.07
N GLU A 28 19.75 -13.89 -6.93
CA GLU A 28 19.65 -14.52 -8.25
C GLU A 28 20.81 -14.09 -9.17
N GLN A 29 21.14 -12.80 -9.20
CA GLN A 29 22.17 -12.25 -10.09
C GLN A 29 23.58 -12.39 -9.56
N ALA A 30 23.75 -12.48 -8.24
CA ALA A 30 25.05 -12.58 -7.58
C ALA A 30 25.04 -13.69 -6.51
N PRO A 31 24.93 -14.97 -6.92
CA PRO A 31 24.71 -16.10 -6.00
C PRO A 31 25.90 -16.41 -5.06
N LYS A 32 27.02 -15.73 -5.22
CA LYS A 32 28.16 -15.84 -4.31
C LYS A 32 28.09 -14.88 -3.12
N LEU A 33 27.24 -13.86 -3.17
CA LEU A 33 27.10 -12.91 -2.08
C LEU A 33 26.38 -13.55 -0.89
N ARG A 34 26.90 -13.32 0.30
CA ARG A 34 26.22 -13.63 1.56
C ARG A 34 25.27 -12.50 1.89
N ILE A 35 23.97 -12.77 1.82
CA ILE A 35 22.91 -11.77 2.02
C ILE A 35 22.09 -12.16 3.24
N ALA A 36 21.95 -11.26 4.21
CA ALA A 36 21.01 -11.38 5.31
C ALA A 36 19.88 -10.37 5.15
N CYS A 37 18.62 -10.82 5.23
CA CYS A 37 17.44 -9.96 5.18
C CYS A 37 16.69 -10.08 6.50
N LEU A 38 16.60 -8.97 7.24
CA LEU A 38 16.04 -8.90 8.57
C LEU A 38 14.68 -8.18 8.56
N ASP A 39 13.73 -8.70 9.31
CA ASP A 39 12.48 -8.00 9.59
C ASP A 39 12.18 -8.00 11.10
N ARG A 40 11.58 -6.91 11.57
CA ARG A 40 11.21 -6.78 12.98
C ARG A 40 10.06 -7.71 13.39
N GLY A 41 9.19 -8.06 12.44
CA GLY A 41 8.09 -8.99 12.67
C GLY A 41 8.37 -10.41 12.19
N GLY A 42 7.41 -11.29 12.46
CA GLY A 42 7.48 -12.70 12.12
C GLY A 42 6.79 -13.07 10.82
N TRP A 43 6.80 -14.36 10.54
CA TRP A 43 5.95 -14.98 9.53
C TRP A 43 4.52 -15.14 10.04
N PHE A 44 3.57 -15.06 9.14
CA PHE A 44 2.17 -15.37 9.42
C PHE A 44 1.78 -16.69 8.75
N ASP A 45 1.23 -17.62 9.54
CA ASP A 45 0.62 -18.82 8.97
C ASP A 45 -0.68 -18.43 8.27
N ARG A 46 -0.86 -18.92 7.05
CA ARG A 46 -2.10 -18.63 6.29
C ARG A 46 -3.35 -19.11 6.99
N ARG A 47 -3.25 -20.16 7.80
CA ARG A 47 -4.36 -20.70 8.59
C ARG A 47 -4.84 -19.73 9.67
N ASP A 48 -3.96 -18.83 10.12
CA ASP A 48 -4.25 -17.83 11.16
C ASP A 48 -4.75 -16.49 10.57
N LEU A 49 -4.73 -16.35 9.23
CA LEU A 49 -5.20 -15.13 8.59
C LEU A 49 -6.69 -14.92 8.84
N PRO A 50 -7.13 -13.70 9.16
CA PRO A 50 -8.55 -13.40 9.43
C PRO A 50 -9.48 -13.77 8.29
N ALA A 51 -9.00 -13.73 7.05
CA ALA A 51 -9.79 -14.07 5.86
C ALA A 51 -10.46 -15.46 5.92
N HIS A 52 -10.00 -16.38 6.76
CA HIS A 52 -10.64 -17.67 7.04
C HIS A 52 -11.73 -17.60 8.13
N ARG A 53 -11.79 -16.52 8.89
CA ARG A 53 -12.60 -16.43 10.10
C ARG A 53 -13.94 -15.76 9.82
N ARG A 54 -14.97 -16.17 10.55
CA ARG A 54 -16.30 -15.54 10.47
C ARG A 54 -16.33 -14.12 11.04
N ASP A 55 -15.44 -13.82 11.99
CA ASP A 55 -15.30 -12.53 12.68
C ASP A 55 -14.26 -11.61 12.01
N TRP A 56 -13.81 -11.91 10.79
CA TRP A 56 -12.75 -11.17 10.10
C TRP A 56 -13.01 -9.66 10.01
N GLN A 57 -14.27 -9.23 9.90
CA GLN A 57 -14.62 -7.82 9.85
C GLN A 57 -14.31 -7.10 11.16
N SER A 58 -14.58 -7.74 12.30
CA SER A 58 -14.22 -7.22 13.62
C SER A 58 -12.70 -7.15 13.79
N LEU A 59 -12.00 -8.19 13.36
CA LEU A 59 -10.54 -8.23 13.39
C LEU A 59 -9.91 -7.15 12.52
N ALA A 60 -10.49 -6.86 11.36
CA ALA A 60 -10.04 -5.80 10.46
C ALA A 60 -10.12 -4.40 11.10
N MET A 61 -10.99 -4.21 12.07
CA MET A 61 -11.16 -2.95 12.81
C MET A 61 -10.35 -2.90 14.11
N THR A 62 -9.73 -3.99 14.50
CA THR A 62 -9.00 -4.13 15.77
C THR A 62 -7.60 -4.72 15.54
N SER A 63 -7.37 -5.97 15.92
CA SER A 63 -6.05 -6.62 15.90
C SER A 63 -5.42 -6.76 14.51
N TRP A 64 -6.21 -6.68 13.44
CA TRP A 64 -5.76 -6.72 12.04
C TRP A 64 -6.03 -5.43 11.26
N ALA A 65 -6.29 -4.33 11.95
CA ALA A 65 -6.40 -3.02 11.31
C ALA A 65 -5.11 -2.68 10.54
N THR A 66 -5.24 -1.91 9.48
CA THR A 66 -4.07 -1.50 8.67
C THR A 66 -3.19 -0.46 9.37
N SER A 67 -3.73 0.29 10.33
CA SER A 67 -2.98 1.21 11.17
C SER A 67 -2.36 0.50 12.39
N PRO A 68 -1.05 0.67 12.67
CA PRO A 68 -0.41 0.13 13.86
C PRO A 68 -1.01 0.69 15.15
N ASN A 69 -1.38 1.98 15.18
CA ASN A 69 -1.97 2.61 16.35
C ASN A 69 -3.33 2.00 16.73
N LEU A 70 -4.16 1.66 15.73
CA LEU A 70 -5.44 0.98 15.98
C LEU A 70 -5.22 -0.44 16.51
N ARG A 71 -4.24 -1.17 15.96
CA ARG A 71 -3.90 -2.51 16.48
C ARG A 71 -3.42 -2.45 17.92
N LEU A 72 -2.49 -1.55 18.22
CA LEU A 72 -1.99 -1.36 19.60
C LEU A 72 -3.10 -0.90 20.55
N GLY A 73 -3.95 0.03 20.12
CA GLY A 73 -5.09 0.53 20.91
C GLY A 73 -6.15 -0.54 21.22
N SER A 74 -6.24 -1.59 20.40
CA SER A 74 -7.15 -2.72 20.64
C SER A 74 -6.68 -3.64 21.77
N GLY A 75 -5.44 -3.49 22.23
CA GLY A 75 -4.82 -4.36 23.24
C GLY A 75 -4.51 -5.79 22.76
N ALA A 76 -4.77 -6.09 21.49
CA ALA A 76 -4.62 -7.42 20.90
C ALA A 76 -4.00 -7.37 19.51
N SER A 77 -2.90 -6.59 19.33
CA SER A 77 -2.22 -6.49 18.05
C SER A 77 -1.81 -7.88 17.53
N ALA A 78 -2.19 -8.20 16.30
CA ALA A 78 -1.74 -9.41 15.62
C ALA A 78 -0.24 -9.34 15.25
N CYS A 79 0.35 -8.15 15.27
CA CYS A 79 1.75 -7.91 14.99
C CYS A 79 2.48 -7.47 16.26
N SER A 80 3.19 -8.38 16.91
CA SER A 80 3.99 -8.09 18.12
C SER A 80 5.14 -7.09 17.87
N ALA A 81 5.47 -6.85 16.63
CA ALA A 81 6.52 -5.92 16.21
C ALA A 81 6.01 -4.49 15.96
N ASP A 82 4.75 -4.21 16.21
CA ASP A 82 4.20 -2.86 16.09
C ASP A 82 4.82 -1.91 17.12
N TYR A 83 4.93 -0.67 16.72
CA TYR A 83 5.34 0.44 17.57
C TYR A 83 4.40 1.63 17.34
N PRO A 84 4.17 2.47 18.36
CA PRO A 84 3.30 3.62 18.21
C PRO A 84 3.92 4.67 17.29
N VAL A 85 3.06 5.33 16.52
CA VAL A 85 3.41 6.49 15.70
C VAL A 85 2.60 7.68 16.18
N ASP A 86 3.25 8.72 16.65
CA ASP A 86 2.57 9.97 16.99
C ASP A 86 2.08 10.64 15.69
N ASP A 87 0.80 10.47 15.40
CA ASP A 87 0.12 11.03 14.22
C ASP A 87 -0.85 12.16 14.57
N THR A 88 -0.70 12.77 15.75
CA THR A 88 -1.56 13.86 16.24
C THR A 88 -1.50 15.11 15.36
N HIS A 89 -0.40 15.30 14.66
CA HIS A 89 -0.16 16.39 13.71
C HIS A 89 -0.31 15.99 12.24
N SER A 90 -1.05 14.92 11.97
CA SER A 90 -1.29 14.43 10.62
C SER A 90 -2.78 14.26 10.33
N ALA A 91 -3.22 14.81 9.21
CA ALA A 91 -4.58 14.61 8.71
C ALA A 91 -4.82 13.16 8.24
N PHE A 92 -3.76 12.47 7.83
CA PHE A 92 -3.82 11.06 7.42
C PHE A 92 -3.10 10.17 8.42
N LYS A 93 -3.68 9.01 8.67
CA LYS A 93 -3.11 8.02 9.58
C LYS A 93 -2.16 7.09 8.83
N PRO A 94 -0.96 6.83 9.37
CA PRO A 94 -0.04 5.88 8.77
C PRO A 94 -0.62 4.48 8.70
N LEU A 95 -0.50 3.86 7.53
CA LEU A 95 -0.88 2.47 7.32
C LEU A 95 0.40 1.66 7.08
N MET A 96 0.67 0.68 7.89
CA MET A 96 1.83 -0.19 7.74
C MET A 96 1.63 -1.53 8.45
N TRP A 97 2.34 -2.54 7.98
CA TRP A 97 2.37 -3.85 8.58
C TRP A 97 3.82 -4.29 8.81
N ASN A 98 4.14 -4.67 10.03
CA ASN A 98 5.46 -5.12 10.44
C ASN A 98 5.51 -6.65 10.45
N GLY A 99 6.23 -7.25 9.52
CA GLY A 99 6.37 -8.70 9.40
C GLY A 99 6.93 -9.12 8.06
N MET A 100 7.28 -10.39 7.95
CA MET A 100 7.76 -10.98 6.70
C MET A 100 6.69 -10.86 5.61
N GLY A 101 7.00 -10.07 4.58
CA GLY A 101 6.04 -9.69 3.55
C GLY A 101 5.52 -8.25 3.65
N GLY A 102 5.66 -7.62 4.80
CA GLY A 102 5.28 -6.23 5.04
C GLY A 102 3.82 -5.93 4.65
N SER A 103 3.53 -4.71 4.25
CA SER A 103 2.18 -4.26 3.90
C SER A 103 1.56 -4.97 2.69
N SER A 104 2.31 -5.83 1.96
CA SER A 104 1.73 -6.68 0.92
C SER A 104 0.77 -7.74 1.48
N LEU A 105 0.84 -8.05 2.77
CA LEU A 105 -0.10 -8.96 3.43
C LEU A 105 -1.52 -8.37 3.49
N ASN A 106 -1.65 -7.05 3.68
CA ASN A 106 -2.94 -6.37 3.85
C ASN A 106 -3.24 -5.26 2.83
N TRP A 107 -2.61 -5.28 1.66
CA TRP A 107 -2.96 -4.43 0.53
C TRP A 107 -4.13 -5.00 -0.30
N ALA A 108 -4.71 -4.16 -1.17
CA ALA A 108 -5.79 -4.55 -2.07
C ALA A 108 -5.31 -5.11 -3.42
N ALA A 109 -4.00 -5.16 -3.65
CA ALA A 109 -3.33 -5.69 -4.84
C ALA A 109 -3.61 -4.94 -6.15
N HIS A 110 -4.07 -3.70 -6.10
CA HIS A 110 -4.05 -2.82 -7.27
C HIS A 110 -2.59 -2.53 -7.64
N PHE A 111 -2.22 -2.75 -8.92
CA PHE A 111 -0.81 -2.77 -9.33
C PHE A 111 -0.57 -1.91 -10.59
N PRO A 112 -0.86 -0.60 -10.55
CA PRO A 112 -0.62 0.30 -11.66
C PRO A 112 0.88 0.58 -11.82
N ARG A 113 1.28 1.01 -13.03
CA ARG A 113 2.58 1.63 -13.27
C ARG A 113 2.43 3.15 -13.16
N LEU A 114 3.53 3.85 -12.93
CA LEU A 114 3.58 5.30 -13.09
C LEU A 114 3.48 5.66 -14.59
N HIS A 115 3.06 6.89 -14.90
CA HIS A 115 3.10 7.41 -16.27
C HIS A 115 4.48 7.98 -16.60
N PRO A 116 4.86 8.08 -17.87
CA PRO A 116 6.11 8.75 -18.26
C PRO A 116 6.21 10.20 -17.73
N SER A 117 5.09 10.90 -17.67
CA SER A 117 4.99 12.26 -17.14
C SER A 117 5.34 12.40 -15.65
N ASP A 118 5.20 11.31 -14.86
CA ASP A 118 5.54 11.32 -13.43
C ASP A 118 7.04 11.45 -13.19
N PHE A 119 7.86 11.17 -14.19
CA PHE A 119 9.32 11.23 -14.08
C PHE A 119 9.90 12.59 -14.44
N VAL A 120 9.09 13.49 -14.99
CA VAL A 120 9.53 14.78 -15.53
C VAL A 120 8.64 15.94 -15.07
N VAL A 121 8.09 15.84 -13.86
CA VAL A 121 7.13 16.84 -13.33
C VAL A 121 7.74 18.24 -13.20
N ARG A 122 9.04 18.35 -12.89
CA ARG A 122 9.72 19.65 -12.81
C ARG A 122 9.85 20.29 -14.17
N SER A 123 10.36 19.55 -15.15
CA SER A 123 10.56 20.03 -16.51
C SER A 123 9.24 20.30 -17.22
N GLN A 124 8.22 19.45 -17.01
CA GLN A 124 6.93 19.52 -17.70
C GLN A 124 5.97 20.51 -17.04
N ASP A 125 5.85 20.48 -15.71
CA ASP A 125 4.81 21.18 -14.97
C ASP A 125 5.34 22.31 -14.09
N GLY A 126 6.67 22.39 -13.88
CA GLY A 126 7.33 23.40 -13.06
C GLY A 126 7.21 23.19 -11.55
N ILE A 127 6.79 21.99 -11.11
CA ILE A 127 6.60 21.62 -9.70
C ILE A 127 7.43 20.37 -9.34
N GLY A 128 7.68 20.15 -8.05
CA GLY A 128 8.45 18.99 -7.59
C GLY A 128 9.85 18.92 -8.19
N ASP A 129 10.33 17.72 -8.43
CA ASP A 129 11.62 17.41 -9.03
C ASP A 129 11.47 16.34 -10.12
N ASP A 130 12.37 16.35 -11.11
CA ASP A 130 12.46 15.27 -12.07
C ASP A 130 13.21 14.09 -11.45
N TRP A 131 12.80 12.88 -11.80
CA TRP A 131 13.57 11.69 -11.48
C TRP A 131 14.85 11.62 -12.34
N PRO A 132 15.97 11.08 -11.83
CA PRO A 132 17.22 10.96 -12.60
C PRO A 132 17.17 9.86 -13.68
N PHE A 133 16.02 9.28 -13.93
CA PHE A 133 15.74 8.25 -14.93
C PHE A 133 14.29 8.38 -15.42
N SER A 134 14.00 7.80 -16.57
CA SER A 134 12.69 7.83 -17.22
C SER A 134 11.84 6.60 -16.91
N TYR A 135 10.57 6.65 -17.32
CA TYR A 135 9.69 5.47 -17.35
C TYR A 135 10.32 4.31 -18.12
N PHE A 136 10.94 4.59 -19.26
CA PHE A 136 11.49 3.56 -20.14
C PHE A 136 12.73 2.86 -19.57
N ASP A 137 13.46 3.52 -18.67
CA ASP A 137 14.53 2.90 -17.90
C ASP A 137 13.98 1.90 -16.87
N LEU A 138 12.77 2.15 -16.33
CA LEU A 138 12.10 1.26 -15.40
C LEU A 138 11.18 0.22 -16.05
N GLU A 139 10.78 0.41 -17.30
CA GLU A 139 9.83 -0.49 -17.96
C GLU A 139 10.23 -1.97 -17.92
N PRO A 140 11.49 -2.37 -18.15
CA PRO A 140 11.92 -3.76 -18.02
C PRO A 140 11.72 -4.33 -16.59
N TYR A 141 11.86 -3.48 -15.58
CA TYR A 141 11.68 -3.87 -14.18
C TYR A 141 10.20 -3.92 -13.79
N TYR A 142 9.36 -3.06 -14.36
CA TYR A 142 7.90 -3.20 -14.26
C TYR A 142 7.43 -4.55 -14.82
N ASP A 143 7.93 -4.94 -15.99
CA ASP A 143 7.61 -6.22 -16.61
C ASP A 143 8.00 -7.40 -15.71
N LEU A 144 9.21 -7.36 -15.12
CA LEU A 144 9.68 -8.38 -14.18
C LEU A 144 8.82 -8.47 -12.93
N ASN A 145 8.39 -7.31 -12.39
CA ASN A 145 7.50 -7.28 -11.21
C ASN A 145 6.10 -7.79 -11.56
N ASP A 146 5.55 -7.41 -12.71
CA ASP A 146 4.26 -7.92 -13.19
C ASP A 146 4.26 -9.45 -13.29
N GLU A 147 5.37 -10.02 -13.77
CA GLU A 147 5.55 -11.47 -13.86
C GLU A 147 5.70 -12.11 -12.48
N ALA A 148 6.58 -11.57 -11.62
CA ALA A 148 6.85 -12.11 -10.29
C ALA A 148 5.63 -12.09 -9.36
N PHE A 149 4.78 -11.07 -9.48
CA PHE A 149 3.54 -10.96 -8.73
C PHE A 149 2.37 -11.71 -9.39
N GLY A 150 2.50 -12.15 -10.64
CA GLY A 150 1.40 -12.76 -11.39
C GLY A 150 0.27 -11.76 -11.60
N VAL A 151 0.59 -10.59 -12.18
CA VAL A 151 -0.39 -9.53 -12.39
C VAL A 151 -1.36 -9.91 -13.50
N ALA A 152 -2.64 -9.99 -13.15
CA ALA A 152 -3.74 -10.13 -14.08
C ALA A 152 -4.17 -8.75 -14.61
N GLY A 153 -4.45 -8.63 -15.90
CA GLY A 153 -4.81 -7.34 -16.50
C GLY A 153 -5.11 -7.43 -17.98
N LEU A 154 -5.37 -6.29 -18.59
CA LEU A 154 -5.65 -6.14 -20.00
C LEU A 154 -4.60 -5.20 -20.63
N ALA A 155 -3.92 -5.66 -21.68
CA ALA A 155 -3.02 -4.81 -22.46
C ALA A 155 -3.82 -3.83 -23.34
N GLY A 156 -3.15 -2.76 -23.78
CA GLY A 156 -3.74 -1.80 -24.74
C GLY A 156 -4.45 -0.61 -24.11
N ASP A 157 -4.26 -0.37 -22.80
CA ASP A 157 -4.72 0.86 -22.15
C ASP A 157 -4.08 2.09 -22.82
N PRO A 158 -4.88 2.99 -23.43
CA PRO A 158 -4.34 4.15 -24.14
C PRO A 158 -3.70 5.21 -23.23
N ALA A 159 -3.94 5.12 -21.90
CA ALA A 159 -3.32 6.02 -20.93
C ALA A 159 -1.85 5.68 -20.65
N TYR A 160 -1.36 4.53 -21.09
CA TYR A 160 0.01 4.07 -20.87
C TYR A 160 0.76 3.82 -22.18
N PRO A 161 2.11 3.84 -22.17
CA PRO A 161 2.90 3.18 -23.19
C PRO A 161 2.47 1.71 -23.35
N ALA A 162 2.73 1.14 -24.53
CA ALA A 162 2.37 -0.24 -24.83
C ALA A 162 3.04 -1.20 -23.84
N LYS A 163 2.23 -1.91 -23.06
CA LYS A 163 2.69 -2.91 -22.08
C LYS A 163 2.68 -4.29 -22.70
N LYS A 164 3.54 -5.20 -22.24
CA LYS A 164 3.45 -6.62 -22.58
C LYS A 164 2.10 -7.18 -22.15
N SER A 165 1.61 -8.16 -22.92
CA SER A 165 0.40 -8.89 -22.55
C SER A 165 0.58 -9.59 -21.20
N ARG A 166 -0.44 -9.52 -20.36
CA ARG A 166 -0.46 -10.23 -19.08
C ARG A 166 -0.62 -11.73 -19.28
N ARG A 167 -0.03 -12.53 -18.41
CA ARG A 167 -0.22 -13.99 -18.40
C ARG A 167 -1.68 -14.37 -18.10
N MET A 168 -2.35 -13.57 -17.28
CA MET A 168 -3.72 -13.80 -16.85
C MET A 168 -4.65 -12.67 -17.32
N LYS A 169 -5.87 -13.03 -17.71
CA LYS A 169 -6.93 -12.08 -18.04
C LYS A 169 -7.28 -11.23 -16.81
N PRO A 170 -7.80 -10.00 -17.00
CA PRO A 170 -8.20 -9.15 -15.88
C PRO A 170 -9.30 -9.82 -15.05
N MET A 171 -9.42 -9.37 -13.80
CA MET A 171 -10.54 -9.75 -12.95
C MET A 171 -11.86 -9.38 -13.61
N PRO A 172 -12.90 -10.22 -13.54
CA PRO A 172 -14.21 -9.90 -14.07
C PRO A 172 -14.76 -8.60 -13.47
N LEU A 173 -15.29 -7.73 -14.30
CA LEU A 173 -15.90 -6.47 -13.85
C LEU A 173 -17.08 -6.71 -12.90
N GLY A 174 -17.81 -7.81 -13.10
CA GLY A 174 -19.05 -8.06 -12.40
C GLY A 174 -20.14 -7.05 -12.76
N ARG A 175 -21.24 -7.07 -12.02
CA ARG A 175 -22.33 -6.11 -12.23
C ARG A 175 -21.90 -4.70 -11.85
N LEU A 176 -21.22 -4.54 -10.72
CA LEU A 176 -20.72 -3.23 -10.25
C LEU A 176 -19.81 -2.57 -11.29
N GLY A 177 -18.78 -3.28 -11.74
CA GLY A 177 -17.84 -2.73 -12.72
C GLY A 177 -18.50 -2.45 -14.07
N SER A 178 -19.46 -3.28 -14.52
CA SER A 178 -20.20 -3.02 -15.76
C SER A 178 -21.08 -1.76 -15.68
N VAL A 179 -21.72 -1.52 -14.52
CA VAL A 179 -22.49 -0.30 -14.29
C VAL A 179 -21.60 0.93 -14.26
N ALA A 180 -20.43 0.83 -13.63
CA ALA A 180 -19.46 1.92 -13.62
C ALA A 180 -18.91 2.20 -15.03
N ALA A 181 -18.51 1.17 -15.78
CA ALA A 181 -18.04 1.30 -17.16
C ALA A 181 -19.06 2.04 -18.04
N ALA A 182 -20.34 1.67 -17.96
CA ALA A 182 -21.40 2.37 -18.67
C ALA A 182 -21.56 3.84 -18.25
N GLY A 183 -21.20 4.20 -17.01
CA GLY A 183 -21.17 5.59 -16.56
C GLY A 183 -20.05 6.38 -17.24
N PHE A 184 -18.84 5.83 -17.28
CA PHE A 184 -17.71 6.41 -18.01
C PHE A 184 -17.98 6.54 -19.50
N ASP A 185 -18.55 5.50 -20.14
CA ASP A 185 -18.89 5.50 -21.57
C ASP A 185 -19.89 6.62 -21.90
N ARG A 186 -20.92 6.85 -21.07
CA ARG A 186 -21.90 7.96 -21.27
C ARG A 186 -21.26 9.34 -21.22
N LEU A 187 -20.15 9.49 -20.49
CA LEU A 187 -19.41 10.75 -20.39
C LEU A 187 -18.31 10.86 -21.45
N GLY A 188 -18.05 9.78 -22.20
CA GLY A 188 -16.91 9.70 -23.11
C GLY A 188 -15.55 9.73 -22.40
N TRP A 189 -15.51 9.28 -21.14
CA TRP A 189 -14.29 9.28 -20.34
C TRP A 189 -13.56 7.95 -20.42
N HIS A 190 -12.23 8.04 -20.32
CA HIS A 190 -11.36 6.87 -20.20
C HIS A 190 -11.73 6.01 -19.00
N TRP A 191 -11.69 4.71 -19.18
CA TRP A 191 -11.65 3.71 -18.12
C TRP A 191 -10.97 2.43 -18.58
N TRP A 192 -10.40 1.68 -17.64
CA TRP A 192 -9.72 0.41 -17.94
C TRP A 192 -9.91 -0.60 -16.80
N PRO A 193 -9.97 -1.92 -17.08
CA PRO A 193 -9.95 -2.95 -16.05
C PRO A 193 -8.66 -2.87 -15.23
N VAL A 194 -8.77 -3.13 -13.93
CA VAL A 194 -7.63 -3.05 -13.03
C VAL A 194 -6.51 -4.03 -13.41
N ASP A 195 -5.26 -3.54 -13.40
CA ASP A 195 -4.09 -4.39 -13.24
C ASP A 195 -4.02 -4.83 -11.77
N ALA A 196 -4.21 -6.13 -11.49
CA ALA A 196 -4.29 -6.66 -10.14
C ALA A 196 -3.30 -7.81 -9.92
N ALA A 197 -2.51 -7.72 -8.86
CA ALA A 197 -1.62 -8.80 -8.43
C ALA A 197 -2.43 -9.93 -7.76
N ILE A 198 -3.36 -10.52 -8.51
CA ILE A 198 -4.30 -11.57 -8.06
C ILE A 198 -4.46 -12.62 -9.16
N ASN A 199 -4.23 -13.88 -8.84
CA ASN A 199 -4.43 -14.96 -9.77
C ASN A 199 -5.91 -15.08 -10.18
N THR A 200 -6.21 -14.95 -11.47
CA THR A 200 -7.54 -15.20 -12.04
C THR A 200 -7.72 -16.65 -12.49
N VAL A 201 -6.61 -17.37 -12.67
CA VAL A 201 -6.54 -18.82 -12.84
C VAL A 201 -5.51 -19.37 -11.85
N ALA A 202 -5.57 -20.66 -11.52
CA ALA A 202 -4.55 -21.27 -10.67
C ALA A 202 -3.21 -21.31 -11.41
N GLU A 203 -2.17 -20.73 -10.80
CA GLU A 203 -0.83 -20.63 -11.38
C GLU A 203 0.25 -20.53 -10.28
N ASP A 204 1.44 -21.06 -10.57
CA ASP A 204 2.62 -21.01 -9.69
C ASP A 204 2.33 -21.55 -8.26
N GLY A 205 1.55 -22.61 -8.16
CA GLY A 205 1.16 -23.23 -6.88
C GLY A 205 0.14 -22.43 -6.06
N ARG A 206 -0.37 -21.33 -6.58
CA ARG A 206 -1.40 -20.49 -5.95
C ARG A 206 -2.75 -20.69 -6.62
N ALA A 207 -3.82 -20.73 -5.82
CA ALA A 207 -5.18 -20.89 -6.31
C ALA A 207 -5.66 -19.68 -7.12
N ALA A 208 -6.71 -19.85 -7.92
CA ALA A 208 -7.47 -18.75 -8.49
C ALA A 208 -8.27 -18.02 -7.41
N CYS A 209 -8.55 -16.73 -7.63
CA CYS A 209 -9.42 -15.94 -6.75
C CYS A 209 -10.84 -16.52 -6.73
N ASN A 210 -11.36 -16.77 -5.54
CA ASN A 210 -12.72 -17.25 -5.31
C ASN A 210 -13.72 -16.17 -4.94
N HIS A 211 -13.34 -14.90 -5.09
CA HIS A 211 -14.17 -13.71 -4.81
C HIS A 211 -14.71 -13.61 -3.37
N CYS A 212 -13.98 -14.15 -2.39
CA CYS A 212 -14.44 -14.19 -0.98
C CYS A 212 -14.48 -12.83 -0.26
N GLY A 213 -13.77 -11.80 -0.74
CA GLY A 213 -13.87 -10.43 -0.25
C GLY A 213 -12.73 -9.93 0.65
N PRO A 214 -12.30 -10.60 1.73
CA PRO A 214 -11.40 -10.03 2.75
C PRO A 214 -9.93 -9.97 2.32
N CYS A 215 -9.63 -9.32 1.20
CA CYS A 215 -8.27 -9.27 0.62
C CYS A 215 -7.26 -8.54 1.54
N GLN A 216 -7.71 -7.53 2.28
CA GLN A 216 -6.85 -6.74 3.17
C GLN A 216 -6.59 -7.41 4.53
N GLN A 217 -7.23 -8.52 4.82
CA GLN A 217 -7.01 -9.33 6.02
C GLN A 217 -6.19 -10.60 5.73
N GLY A 218 -5.34 -10.49 4.70
CA GLY A 218 -4.62 -11.63 4.13
C GLY A 218 -5.49 -12.42 3.13
N CYS A 219 -4.88 -13.13 2.21
CA CYS A 219 -5.59 -13.95 1.26
C CYS A 219 -5.54 -15.41 1.68
N ALA A 220 -6.66 -15.93 2.15
CA ALA A 220 -6.77 -17.28 2.69
C ALA A 220 -6.36 -18.37 1.71
N ASN A 221 -6.76 -18.26 0.43
CA ASN A 221 -6.43 -19.24 -0.60
C ASN A 221 -5.14 -18.92 -1.40
N GLY A 222 -4.44 -17.82 -1.07
CA GLY A 222 -3.19 -17.46 -1.72
C GLY A 222 -3.31 -16.87 -3.14
N ALA A 223 -4.52 -16.59 -3.62
CA ALA A 223 -4.71 -16.00 -4.95
C ALA A 223 -4.13 -14.59 -5.05
N LYS A 224 -4.34 -13.74 -4.02
CA LYS A 224 -3.72 -12.43 -3.95
C LYS A 224 -2.24 -12.57 -3.63
N SER A 225 -1.40 -11.94 -4.44
CA SER A 225 0.04 -11.92 -4.24
C SER A 225 0.43 -11.07 -3.03
N SER A 226 1.46 -11.54 -2.36
CA SER A 226 2.21 -10.86 -1.33
C SER A 226 3.63 -11.40 -1.33
N THR A 227 4.59 -10.65 -0.83
CA THR A 227 6.00 -11.02 -1.00
C THR A 227 6.41 -12.24 -0.18
N ASP A 228 5.64 -12.63 0.84
CA ASP A 228 5.77 -13.91 1.54
C ASP A 228 5.45 -15.12 0.64
N LEU A 229 4.71 -14.91 -0.47
CA LEU A 229 4.39 -15.92 -1.48
C LEU A 229 5.28 -15.86 -2.72
N THR A 230 5.87 -14.72 -3.01
CA THR A 230 6.59 -14.45 -4.24
C THR A 230 8.10 -14.31 -3.99
N TYR A 231 8.57 -13.14 -3.64
CA TYR A 231 9.99 -12.83 -3.52
C TYR A 231 10.70 -13.50 -2.35
N LEU A 232 10.09 -13.60 -1.16
CA LEU A 232 10.77 -14.21 -0.01
C LEU A 232 11.07 -15.69 -0.19
N PRO A 233 10.14 -16.53 -0.73
CA PRO A 233 10.49 -17.91 -1.09
C PRO A 233 11.57 -18.02 -2.15
N GLN A 234 11.61 -17.10 -3.13
CA GLN A 234 12.67 -17.04 -4.12
C GLN A 234 14.02 -16.67 -3.48
N ALA A 235 14.04 -15.65 -2.62
CA ALA A 235 15.22 -15.25 -1.87
C ALA A 235 15.80 -16.41 -1.04
N ALA A 236 14.92 -17.12 -0.31
CA ALA A 236 15.33 -18.29 0.48
C ALA A 236 15.93 -19.41 -0.38
N ARG A 237 15.31 -19.73 -1.51
CA ARG A 237 15.85 -20.74 -2.45
C ARG A 237 17.22 -20.34 -3.01
N ASN A 238 17.48 -19.05 -3.15
CA ASN A 238 18.75 -18.52 -3.64
C ASN A 238 19.77 -18.24 -2.50
N GLY A 239 19.53 -18.75 -1.29
CA GLY A 239 20.49 -18.73 -0.18
C GLY A 239 20.50 -17.44 0.66
N VAL A 240 19.48 -16.57 0.53
CA VAL A 240 19.34 -15.42 1.44
C VAL A 240 18.98 -15.90 2.85
N ASP A 241 19.73 -15.44 3.84
CA ASP A 241 19.45 -15.68 5.26
C ASP A 241 18.31 -14.75 5.72
N LEU A 242 17.09 -15.31 5.80
CA LEU A 242 15.89 -14.58 6.21
C LEU A 242 15.73 -14.64 7.73
N ARG A 243 15.83 -13.49 8.40
CA ARG A 243 15.80 -13.39 9.87
C ARG A 243 14.56 -12.61 10.33
N PRO A 244 13.47 -13.29 10.72
CA PRO A 244 12.32 -12.66 11.37
C PRO A 244 12.64 -12.26 12.81
N HIS A 245 11.77 -11.42 13.40
CA HIS A 245 11.85 -10.96 14.79
C HIS A 245 13.19 -10.28 15.14
N CYS A 246 13.77 -9.54 14.19
CA CYS A 246 15.02 -8.80 14.35
C CYS A 246 14.76 -7.30 14.30
N VAL A 247 14.78 -6.63 15.44
CA VAL A 247 14.58 -5.18 15.54
C VAL A 247 15.90 -4.46 15.36
N VAL A 248 16.16 -3.96 14.17
CA VAL A 248 17.36 -3.15 13.87
C VAL A 248 17.19 -1.79 14.53
N ARG A 249 18.13 -1.43 15.39
CA ARG A 249 18.11 -0.19 16.19
C ARG A 249 19.09 0.86 15.70
N GLU A 250 20.17 0.43 15.05
CA GLU A 250 21.26 1.32 14.68
C GLU A 250 21.99 0.82 13.42
N ILE A 251 22.38 1.74 12.57
CA ILE A 251 23.40 1.53 11.54
C ILE A 251 24.74 1.93 12.14
N VAL A 252 25.67 0.97 12.23
CA VAL A 252 27.01 1.22 12.77
C VAL A 252 27.82 2.01 11.75
N ILE A 253 28.28 3.18 12.14
CA ILE A 253 29.07 4.08 11.28
C ILE A 253 30.47 4.25 11.91
N GLU A 254 31.49 3.87 11.16
CA GLU A 254 32.89 4.00 11.55
C GLU A 254 33.64 4.80 10.48
N ALA A 255 34.33 5.85 10.89
CA ALA A 255 35.06 6.75 9.99
C ALA A 255 34.21 7.25 8.79
N GLY A 256 32.94 7.58 9.04
CA GLY A 256 32.02 8.10 8.02
C GLY A 256 31.45 7.04 7.05
N ARG A 257 31.69 5.76 7.31
CA ARG A 257 31.21 4.64 6.50
C ARG A 257 30.33 3.71 7.33
N ALA A 258 29.20 3.27 6.76
CA ALA A 258 28.39 2.22 7.36
C ALA A 258 29.15 0.88 7.28
N THR A 259 29.33 0.21 8.44
CA THR A 259 30.12 -1.02 8.58
C THR A 259 29.30 -2.21 9.06
N GLY A 260 28.05 -1.99 9.45
CA GLY A 260 27.17 -3.03 9.97
C GLY A 260 25.88 -2.46 10.55
N ILE A 261 25.12 -3.31 11.19
CA ILE A 261 23.93 -2.96 11.93
C ILE A 261 23.97 -3.53 13.34
N ARG A 262 23.29 -2.86 14.26
CA ARG A 262 23.00 -3.35 15.61
C ARG A 262 21.50 -3.65 15.71
N TYR A 263 21.15 -4.82 16.19
CA TYR A 263 19.76 -5.25 16.32
C TYR A 263 19.53 -6.13 17.55
N VAL A 264 18.28 -6.25 17.96
CA VAL A 264 17.84 -7.23 18.94
C VAL A 264 17.14 -8.36 18.21
N ASP A 265 17.56 -9.59 18.47
CA ASP A 265 16.97 -10.78 17.88
C ASP A 265 15.70 -11.26 18.61
N GLY A 266 15.04 -12.29 18.06
CA GLY A 266 13.82 -12.86 18.62
C GLY A 266 13.98 -13.48 20.02
N ALA A 267 15.21 -13.70 20.48
CA ALA A 267 15.53 -14.16 21.85
C ALA A 267 15.89 -12.99 22.78
N GLY A 268 15.78 -11.74 22.34
CA GLY A 268 16.11 -10.56 23.12
C GLY A 268 17.60 -10.26 23.26
N ARG A 269 18.45 -10.87 22.43
CA ARG A 269 19.92 -10.68 22.48
C ARG A 269 20.32 -9.49 21.62
N ASP A 270 21.24 -8.66 22.15
CA ASP A 270 21.90 -7.62 21.37
C ASP A 270 22.93 -8.25 20.43
N VAL A 271 22.80 -7.96 19.13
CA VAL A 271 23.62 -8.54 18.07
C VAL A 271 24.17 -7.45 17.16
N VAL A 272 25.46 -7.57 16.82
CA VAL A 272 26.11 -6.79 15.77
C VAL A 272 26.33 -7.67 14.55
N GLN A 273 25.81 -7.26 13.41
CA GLN A 273 26.03 -7.88 12.11
C GLN A 273 26.90 -6.95 11.26
N PRO A 274 28.19 -7.25 11.09
CA PRO A 274 29.02 -6.54 10.14
C PRO A 274 28.58 -6.81 8.70
N ALA A 275 28.61 -5.78 7.84
CA ALA A 275 28.27 -5.89 6.44
C ALA A 275 29.02 -4.86 5.59
N ALA A 276 29.33 -5.23 4.35
CA ALA A 276 29.95 -4.31 3.39
C ALA A 276 28.95 -3.31 2.80
N THR A 277 27.68 -3.73 2.66
CA THR A 277 26.58 -2.91 2.15
C THR A 277 25.35 -3.06 3.04
N ILE A 278 24.67 -1.95 3.33
CA ILE A 278 23.41 -1.93 4.10
C ILE A 278 22.34 -1.31 3.25
N VAL A 279 21.25 -2.05 3.04
CA VAL A 279 20.04 -1.60 2.33
C VAL A 279 18.93 -1.40 3.33
N VAL A 280 18.42 -0.18 3.44
CA VAL A 280 17.32 0.14 4.37
C VAL A 280 16.01 0.19 3.61
N ALA A 281 15.11 -0.74 3.92
CA ALA A 281 13.82 -0.94 3.27
C ALA A 281 12.67 -1.04 4.30
N GLY A 282 12.76 -0.27 5.38
CA GLY A 282 11.83 -0.28 6.52
C GLY A 282 10.58 0.57 6.35
N ASN A 283 10.06 0.74 5.13
CA ASN A 283 9.02 1.71 4.71
C ASN A 283 9.41 3.19 4.91
N GLY A 284 8.54 4.14 4.51
CA GLY A 284 8.84 5.57 4.59
C GLY A 284 9.08 6.07 6.03
N ILE A 285 8.32 5.56 7.00
CA ILE A 285 8.43 5.96 8.41
C ILE A 285 9.58 5.24 9.10
N GLY A 286 9.64 3.92 9.00
CA GLY A 286 10.67 3.12 9.66
C GLY A 286 12.07 3.37 9.13
N THR A 287 12.22 3.63 7.82
CA THR A 287 13.49 4.03 7.21
C THR A 287 13.98 5.36 7.78
N ALA A 288 13.12 6.38 7.80
CA ALA A 288 13.46 7.69 8.36
C ALA A 288 13.80 7.58 9.87
N ARG A 289 12.99 6.82 10.64
CA ARG A 289 13.23 6.56 12.06
C ARG A 289 14.61 5.95 12.31
N LEU A 290 14.97 4.90 11.57
CA LEU A 290 16.25 4.21 11.73
C LEU A 290 17.43 5.09 11.37
N LEU A 291 17.36 5.78 10.23
CA LEU A 291 18.45 6.64 9.78
C LEU A 291 18.69 7.82 10.74
N LEU A 292 17.61 8.47 11.20
CA LEU A 292 17.68 9.55 12.19
C LEU A 292 18.23 9.04 13.54
N ALA A 293 17.75 7.90 14.02
CA ALA A 293 18.22 7.29 15.27
C ALA A 293 19.69 6.87 15.21
N SER A 294 20.21 6.57 14.01
CA SER A 294 21.61 6.24 13.77
C SER A 294 22.50 7.48 13.64
N GLY A 295 21.97 8.69 13.88
CA GLY A 295 22.75 9.93 13.84
C GLY A 295 23.13 10.40 12.44
N LEU A 296 22.46 9.85 11.40
CA LEU A 296 22.64 10.36 10.04
C LEU A 296 21.97 11.72 9.89
N ASP A 297 22.64 12.63 9.21
CA ASP A 297 22.15 13.98 8.92
C ASP A 297 22.17 14.22 7.41
N SER A 298 21.02 14.65 6.88
CA SER A 298 20.85 15.08 5.51
C SER A 298 19.69 16.08 5.43
N PRO A 299 19.79 17.13 4.62
CA PRO A 299 18.71 18.12 4.47
C PRO A 299 17.37 17.53 4.06
N ALA A 300 17.37 16.38 3.38
CA ALA A 300 16.15 15.69 2.93
C ALA A 300 15.67 14.60 3.89
N LEU A 301 16.50 14.17 4.85
CA LEU A 301 16.17 13.04 5.72
C LEU A 301 14.95 13.35 6.60
N GLY A 302 13.96 12.47 6.51
CA GLY A 302 12.68 12.60 7.19
C GLY A 302 11.75 13.67 6.64
N ARG A 303 12.15 14.48 5.64
CA ARG A 303 11.35 15.55 5.05
C ARG A 303 10.65 15.09 3.77
N ASN A 304 9.79 15.99 3.24
CA ASN A 304 9.04 15.77 2.00
C ASN A 304 8.13 14.53 2.07
N LEU A 305 7.56 14.29 3.24
CA LEU A 305 6.59 13.22 3.41
C LEU A 305 5.36 13.52 2.57
N MET A 306 5.00 12.56 1.73
CA MET A 306 3.80 12.58 0.91
C MET A 306 2.89 11.43 1.31
N PHE A 307 1.59 11.68 1.25
CA PHE A 307 0.55 10.65 1.34
C PHE A 307 -0.23 10.57 0.03
N HIS A 308 -1.28 9.77 0.03
CA HIS A 308 -2.32 9.85 -1.00
C HIS A 308 -3.42 10.78 -0.47
N PRO A 309 -3.49 12.08 -0.89
CA PRO A 309 -4.67 12.90 -0.65
C PRO A 309 -5.87 12.21 -1.28
N ALA A 310 -6.72 11.61 -0.44
CA ALA A 310 -7.73 10.70 -0.93
C ALA A 310 -9.05 10.85 -0.17
N ALA A 311 -10.15 10.60 -0.88
CA ALA A 311 -11.48 10.48 -0.30
C ALA A 311 -12.36 9.62 -1.21
N TYR A 312 -13.48 9.16 -0.69
CA TYR A 312 -14.46 8.41 -1.47
C TYR A 312 -15.66 9.25 -1.86
N VAL A 313 -16.21 8.97 -3.03
CA VAL A 313 -17.60 9.29 -3.34
C VAL A 313 -18.38 7.99 -3.46
N ARG A 314 -19.43 7.86 -2.67
CA ARG A 314 -20.31 6.71 -2.67
C ARG A 314 -21.58 7.03 -3.43
N GLY A 315 -21.97 6.19 -4.36
CA GLY A 315 -23.21 6.25 -5.12
C GLY A 315 -24.18 5.17 -4.71
N MET A 316 -25.48 5.53 -4.55
CA MET A 316 -26.57 4.61 -4.24
C MET A 316 -27.40 4.33 -5.48
N PHE A 317 -27.72 3.06 -5.71
CA PHE A 317 -28.41 2.57 -6.91
C PHE A 317 -29.69 1.83 -6.55
N ARG A 318 -30.70 1.90 -7.43
CA ARG A 318 -31.94 1.13 -7.26
C ARG A 318 -31.74 -0.35 -7.53
N GLN A 319 -30.83 -0.69 -8.45
CA GLN A 319 -30.47 -2.06 -8.77
C GLN A 319 -29.45 -2.62 -7.79
N GLU A 320 -29.54 -3.91 -7.54
CA GLU A 320 -28.54 -4.63 -6.76
C GLU A 320 -27.21 -4.72 -7.51
N LEU A 321 -26.12 -4.46 -6.80
CA LEU A 321 -24.73 -4.59 -7.26
C LEU A 321 -24.05 -5.73 -6.51
N ASP A 322 -23.00 -6.29 -7.10
CA ASP A 322 -22.21 -7.37 -6.52
C ASP A 322 -21.01 -6.87 -5.68
N GLY A 323 -21.12 -5.65 -5.13
CA GLY A 323 -20.07 -4.98 -4.37
C GLY A 323 -19.41 -5.81 -3.29
N PRO A 324 -20.17 -6.51 -2.41
CA PRO A 324 -19.60 -7.35 -1.35
C PRO A 324 -18.84 -8.59 -1.85
N LEU A 325 -19.00 -8.97 -3.10
CA LEU A 325 -18.22 -10.06 -3.70
C LEU A 325 -16.85 -9.52 -4.12
N GLY A 326 -15.79 -10.13 -3.60
CA GLY A 326 -14.40 -9.69 -3.86
C GLY A 326 -13.98 -9.82 -5.33
N PRO A 327 -12.70 -9.49 -5.60
CA PRO A 327 -11.74 -8.94 -4.63
C PRO A 327 -12.13 -7.54 -4.18
N ILE A 328 -11.97 -7.24 -2.90
CA ILE A 328 -12.08 -5.87 -2.40
C ILE A 328 -10.93 -5.07 -2.99
N GLY A 329 -11.20 -3.90 -3.51
CA GLY A 329 -10.23 -3.05 -4.15
C GLY A 329 -10.78 -2.50 -5.45
N CYS A 330 -9.90 -2.17 -6.37
CA CYS A 330 -10.27 -1.59 -7.65
C CYS A 330 -10.89 -2.64 -8.57
N ALA A 331 -12.06 -2.34 -9.16
CA ALA A 331 -12.65 -3.14 -10.22
C ALA A 331 -12.20 -2.64 -11.59
N LEU A 332 -12.21 -1.32 -11.76
CA LEU A 332 -11.70 -0.58 -12.91
C LEU A 332 -11.25 0.81 -12.44
N TYR A 333 -10.44 1.47 -13.24
CA TYR A 333 -9.94 2.81 -12.94
C TYR A 333 -10.09 3.75 -14.14
N SER A 334 -9.91 5.04 -13.89
CA SER A 334 -9.85 6.06 -14.93
C SER A 334 -8.67 6.99 -14.68
N HIS A 335 -7.92 7.26 -15.75
CA HIS A 335 -6.88 8.27 -15.85
C HIS A 335 -7.32 9.47 -16.72
N GLN A 336 -8.62 9.65 -16.93
CA GLN A 336 -9.18 10.78 -17.71
C GLN A 336 -8.62 12.13 -17.26
N PHE A 337 -8.35 12.28 -15.98
CA PHE A 337 -7.92 13.53 -15.37
C PHE A 337 -6.55 13.43 -14.71
N TYR A 338 -5.71 12.51 -15.18
CA TYR A 338 -4.39 12.24 -14.58
C TYR A 338 -3.36 13.32 -14.91
N GLU A 339 -3.28 13.70 -16.19
CA GLU A 339 -2.30 14.64 -16.68
C GLU A 339 -2.66 16.09 -16.35
N THR A 340 -1.65 16.99 -16.33
CA THR A 340 -1.87 18.42 -16.16
C THR A 340 -2.71 18.99 -17.29
N ASP A 341 -3.71 19.76 -16.91
CA ASP A 341 -4.53 20.58 -17.82
C ASP A 341 -4.48 22.04 -17.34
N PRO A 342 -3.96 22.96 -18.18
CA PRO A 342 -3.84 24.38 -17.81
C PRO A 342 -5.16 25.04 -17.38
N GLY A 343 -6.30 24.53 -17.85
CA GLY A 343 -7.63 25.07 -17.51
C GLY A 343 -8.10 24.75 -16.10
N ARG A 344 -7.44 23.84 -15.37
CA ARG A 344 -7.91 23.39 -14.04
C ARG A 344 -7.43 24.25 -12.88
N GLY A 345 -6.41 25.10 -13.08
CA GLY A 345 -5.85 25.95 -12.02
C GLY A 345 -4.98 25.21 -10.99
N PHE A 346 -4.64 23.95 -11.24
CA PHE A 346 -3.67 23.13 -10.51
C PHE A 346 -2.91 22.24 -11.49
N LYS A 347 -1.75 21.74 -11.04
CA LYS A 347 -0.90 20.83 -11.83
C LYS A 347 -1.16 19.39 -11.45
N ARG A 348 -0.78 18.46 -12.32
CA ARG A 348 -1.08 17.05 -12.21
C ARG A 348 -2.59 16.82 -12.06
N GLY A 349 -3.01 15.67 -11.61
CA GLY A 349 -4.44 15.38 -11.57
C GLY A 349 -4.83 14.34 -10.56
N VAL A 350 -5.78 13.50 -10.96
CA VAL A 350 -6.35 12.48 -10.08
C VAL A 350 -6.45 11.14 -10.78
N HIS A 351 -6.30 10.10 -9.98
CA HIS A 351 -6.62 8.73 -10.34
C HIS A 351 -7.96 8.34 -9.70
N LEU A 352 -8.92 7.90 -10.50
CA LEU A 352 -10.24 7.47 -10.04
C LEU A 352 -10.27 5.93 -10.00
N GLN A 353 -10.52 5.35 -8.85
CA GLN A 353 -10.67 3.89 -8.66
C GLN A 353 -12.11 3.55 -8.31
N VAL A 354 -12.77 2.78 -9.15
CA VAL A 354 -14.08 2.21 -8.79
C VAL A 354 -13.83 1.02 -7.89
N THR A 355 -14.18 1.17 -6.62
CA THR A 355 -13.94 0.14 -5.60
C THR A 355 -15.19 -0.66 -5.32
N ARG A 356 -14.99 -1.95 -5.03
CA ARG A 356 -16.04 -2.79 -4.48
C ARG A 356 -16.33 -2.37 -3.05
N GLU A 357 -17.57 -2.55 -2.63
CA GLU A 357 -17.99 -2.07 -1.32
C GLU A 357 -17.28 -2.77 -0.16
N ASN A 358 -17.12 -1.99 0.89
CA ASN A 358 -16.65 -2.48 2.17
C ASN A 358 -17.66 -3.47 2.80
N PRO A 359 -17.16 -4.36 3.65
CA PRO A 359 -17.99 -5.31 4.41
C PRO A 359 -19.08 -4.62 5.23
N LEU A 360 -20.14 -5.35 5.53
CA LEU A 360 -21.32 -4.85 6.25
C LEU A 360 -20.97 -4.13 7.57
N LEU A 361 -20.05 -4.68 8.35
CA LEU A 361 -19.63 -4.08 9.63
C LEU A 361 -18.95 -2.73 9.45
N SER A 362 -18.09 -2.61 8.42
CA SER A 362 -17.45 -1.33 8.09
C SER A 362 -18.46 -0.30 7.60
N GLN A 363 -19.52 -0.73 6.91
CA GLN A 363 -20.62 0.16 6.53
C GLN A 363 -21.40 0.58 7.76
N ALA A 364 -21.74 -0.34 8.64
CA ALA A 364 -22.46 -0.05 9.88
C ALA A 364 -21.68 0.93 10.79
N ALA A 365 -20.37 0.76 10.91
CA ALA A 365 -19.53 1.65 11.71
C ALA A 365 -19.39 3.06 11.15
N ARG A 366 -19.66 3.26 9.86
CA ARG A 366 -19.64 4.57 9.18
C ARG A 366 -21.01 5.27 9.13
N LEU A 367 -22.07 4.63 9.60
CA LEU A 367 -23.35 5.29 9.77
C LEU A 367 -23.23 6.29 10.91
N GLU A 368 -23.10 7.56 10.59
CA GLU A 368 -23.07 8.64 11.58
C GLU A 368 -24.41 8.76 12.36
N GLN A 369 -25.46 8.14 11.88
CA GLN A 369 -26.83 8.07 12.41
C GLN A 369 -27.60 6.97 11.66
N PRO A 370 -28.70 6.48 12.14
CA PRO A 370 -29.25 6.36 13.48
C PRO A 370 -29.10 4.96 14.06
N TRP A 371 -29.48 4.77 15.32
CA TRP A 371 -29.56 3.46 15.96
C TRP A 371 -30.94 2.79 15.71
N GLY A 372 -30.98 1.46 15.87
CA GLY A 372 -32.24 0.70 15.87
C GLY A 372 -32.79 0.40 14.48
N ALA A 373 -34.11 0.41 14.34
CA ALA A 373 -34.81 -0.05 13.13
C ALA A 373 -34.43 0.75 11.88
N GLU A 374 -34.15 2.04 12.00
CA GLU A 374 -33.76 2.88 10.87
C GLU A 374 -32.35 2.56 10.38
N ALA A 375 -31.38 2.35 11.27
CA ALA A 375 -30.05 1.89 10.89
C ALA A 375 -30.12 0.55 10.15
N GLN A 376 -30.93 -0.39 10.66
CA GLN A 376 -31.15 -1.68 9.99
C GLN A 376 -31.83 -1.54 8.62
N ARG A 377 -32.75 -0.60 8.48
CA ARG A 377 -33.40 -0.31 7.19
C ARG A 377 -32.38 0.24 6.19
N LEU A 378 -31.61 1.26 6.59
CA LEU A 378 -30.56 1.86 5.74
C LEU A 378 -29.52 0.82 5.32
N LEU A 379 -29.04 -0.02 6.24
CA LEU A 379 -28.09 -1.09 5.91
C LEU A 379 -28.69 -2.07 4.88
N ARG A 380 -29.97 -2.45 5.01
CA ARG A 380 -30.63 -3.33 4.03
C ARG A 380 -30.82 -2.67 2.67
N GLU A 381 -31.13 -1.37 2.65
CA GLU A 381 -31.34 -0.62 1.41
C GLU A 381 -30.04 -0.27 0.70
N GLU A 382 -28.95 -0.05 1.44
CA GLU A 382 -27.66 0.38 0.89
C GLU A 382 -26.71 -0.79 0.65
N PHE A 383 -26.77 -1.83 1.48
CA PHE A 383 -25.94 -3.02 1.32
C PHE A 383 -26.26 -3.72 0.00
N ARG A 384 -25.24 -3.95 -0.83
CA ARG A 384 -25.34 -4.46 -2.21
C ARG A 384 -25.98 -3.50 -3.23
N HIS A 385 -26.36 -2.29 -2.85
CA HIS A 385 -26.95 -1.27 -3.71
C HIS A 385 -26.05 -0.04 -3.88
N SER A 386 -24.80 -0.14 -3.49
CA SER A 386 -23.86 0.97 -3.58
C SER A 386 -22.53 0.56 -4.21
N MET A 387 -21.83 1.54 -4.79
CA MET A 387 -20.44 1.47 -5.17
C MET A 387 -19.74 2.74 -4.73
N ALA A 388 -18.42 2.68 -4.58
CA ALA A 388 -17.63 3.84 -4.27
C ALA A 388 -16.55 4.09 -5.33
N VAL A 389 -16.26 5.36 -5.55
CA VAL A 389 -15.09 5.81 -6.29
C VAL A 389 -14.10 6.39 -5.29
N LEU A 390 -12.95 5.77 -5.16
CA LEU A 390 -11.81 6.33 -4.46
C LEU A 390 -11.12 7.31 -5.39
N VAL A 391 -11.04 8.55 -4.97
CA VAL A 391 -10.29 9.60 -5.63
C VAL A 391 -8.92 9.67 -4.96
N LEU A 392 -7.87 9.52 -5.73
CA LEU A 392 -6.48 9.70 -5.31
C LEU A 392 -5.93 10.91 -6.07
N ALA A 393 -5.62 11.97 -5.34
CA ALA A 393 -5.03 13.18 -5.91
C ALA A 393 -3.50 13.16 -5.78
N GLU A 394 -2.83 13.90 -6.65
CA GLU A 394 -1.40 14.12 -6.57
C GLU A 394 -1.05 14.87 -5.28
N ASP A 395 -0.01 14.43 -4.60
CA ASP A 395 0.59 15.15 -3.48
C ASP A 395 1.95 15.71 -3.86
N LEU A 396 2.31 16.85 -3.29
CA LEU A 396 3.57 17.50 -3.59
C LEU A 396 4.53 17.40 -2.40
N PRO A 397 5.85 17.29 -2.67
CA PRO A 397 6.86 17.27 -1.61
C PRO A 397 6.95 18.64 -0.94
N GLU A 398 6.56 18.70 0.33
CA GLU A 398 6.63 19.90 1.16
C GLU A 398 7.61 19.65 2.33
N ALA A 399 8.62 20.50 2.48
CA ALA A 399 9.68 20.28 3.46
C ALA A 399 9.19 20.27 4.92
N HIS A 400 8.04 20.88 5.21
CA HIS A 400 7.41 20.84 6.53
C HIS A 400 6.68 19.53 6.82
N ASN A 401 6.28 18.79 5.80
CA ASN A 401 5.74 17.45 5.93
C ASN A 401 6.88 16.48 6.19
N ARG A 402 6.87 15.83 7.36
CA ARG A 402 8.06 15.09 7.79
C ARG A 402 7.77 13.96 8.77
N VAL A 403 8.72 13.06 8.85
CA VAL A 403 8.91 12.10 9.92
C VAL A 403 10.03 12.59 10.83
N ALA A 404 9.77 12.71 12.12
CA ALA A 404 10.74 13.17 13.12
C ALA A 404 10.82 12.19 14.30
N LEU A 405 11.93 12.18 15.01
CA LEU A 405 12.04 11.47 16.28
C LEU A 405 11.37 12.26 17.40
N THR A 406 10.95 11.57 18.45
CA THR A 406 10.51 12.18 19.71
C THR A 406 11.49 11.83 20.83
N ASP A 407 11.44 12.58 21.92
CA ASP A 407 12.28 12.33 23.11
C ASP A 407 11.87 11.08 23.89
N ARG A 408 10.72 10.50 23.54
CA ARG A 408 10.22 9.29 24.19
C ARG A 408 10.99 8.06 23.70
N GLN A 409 11.44 7.23 24.62
CA GLN A 409 11.96 5.90 24.33
C GLN A 409 10.79 4.91 24.23
N GLU A 410 10.73 4.15 23.15
CA GLU A 410 9.71 3.13 22.94
C GLU A 410 10.18 1.75 23.47
N SER A 411 9.22 0.83 23.61
CA SER A 411 9.48 -0.53 24.12
C SER A 411 10.47 -1.33 23.27
N ASP A 412 10.63 -0.98 22.02
CA ASP A 412 11.61 -1.60 21.10
C ASP A 412 13.04 -1.06 21.29
N GLY A 413 13.25 -0.16 22.26
CA GLY A 413 14.55 0.44 22.57
C GLY A 413 14.99 1.50 21.59
N MET A 414 14.10 2.03 20.76
CA MET A 414 14.37 3.13 19.83
C MET A 414 13.62 4.40 20.25
N PRO A 415 14.09 5.60 19.85
CA PRO A 415 13.30 6.81 19.99
C PRO A 415 11.93 6.66 19.33
N GLY A 416 10.90 7.27 19.92
CA GLY A 416 9.57 7.37 19.32
C GLY A 416 9.60 8.14 18.01
N VAL A 417 8.54 7.99 17.20
CA VAL A 417 8.45 8.63 15.89
C VAL A 417 7.17 9.43 15.79
N ARG A 418 7.28 10.64 15.23
CA ARG A 418 6.18 11.54 14.92
C ARG A 418 6.05 11.75 13.43
N VAL A 419 4.80 11.79 12.96
CA VAL A 419 4.43 12.18 11.61
C VAL A 419 3.76 13.54 11.66
N GLU A 420 4.35 14.51 10.96
CA GLU A 420 3.80 15.85 10.77
C GLU A 420 3.41 15.99 9.31
N TYR A 421 2.11 16.11 9.04
CA TYR A 421 1.61 16.22 7.67
C TYR A 421 0.43 17.17 7.57
N ARG A 422 0.56 18.11 6.62
CA ARG A 422 -0.49 19.03 6.24
C ARG A 422 -0.67 18.99 4.72
N MET A 423 -1.88 18.67 4.28
CA MET A 423 -2.22 18.71 2.86
C MET A 423 -2.06 20.12 2.31
N SER A 424 -1.37 20.27 1.18
CA SER A 424 -1.23 21.53 0.49
C SER A 424 -2.56 22.01 -0.10
N GLU A 425 -2.66 23.31 -0.34
CA GLU A 425 -3.82 23.88 -1.04
C GLU A 425 -3.93 23.32 -2.48
N HIS A 426 -2.79 23.04 -3.08
CA HIS A 426 -2.72 22.40 -4.40
C HIS A 426 -3.37 21.01 -4.38
N SER A 427 -2.94 20.13 -3.47
CA SER A 427 -3.47 18.77 -3.31
C SER A 427 -4.96 18.80 -2.95
N ARG A 428 -5.40 19.80 -2.16
CA ARG A 428 -6.82 19.99 -1.81
C ARG A 428 -7.65 20.31 -3.03
N ARG A 429 -7.24 21.27 -3.87
CA ARG A 429 -7.97 21.62 -5.11
C ARG A 429 -8.06 20.45 -6.07
N SER A 430 -6.97 19.69 -6.23
CA SER A 430 -6.96 18.49 -7.05
C SER A 430 -7.94 17.44 -6.52
N LEU A 431 -7.95 17.21 -5.20
CA LEU A 431 -8.86 16.27 -4.57
C LEU A 431 -10.33 16.70 -4.74
N ASP A 432 -10.65 17.97 -4.47
CA ASP A 432 -12.02 18.50 -4.61
C ASP A 432 -12.52 18.37 -6.05
N PHE A 433 -11.67 18.70 -7.04
CA PHE A 433 -11.97 18.48 -8.45
C PHE A 433 -12.27 17.00 -8.74
N GLY A 434 -11.44 16.09 -8.25
CA GLY A 434 -11.64 14.66 -8.44
C GLY A 434 -12.93 14.15 -7.82
N LEU A 435 -13.32 14.68 -6.64
CA LEU A 435 -14.59 14.35 -5.99
C LEU A 435 -15.78 14.81 -6.83
N ASP A 436 -15.72 15.99 -7.44
CA ASP A 436 -16.76 16.47 -8.37
C ASP A 436 -16.90 15.52 -9.58
N ARG A 437 -15.77 15.10 -10.17
CA ARG A 437 -15.77 14.17 -11.32
C ARG A 437 -16.29 12.79 -10.94
N ALA A 438 -15.94 12.30 -9.75
CA ALA A 438 -16.45 11.03 -9.23
C ALA A 438 -17.97 11.07 -9.02
N GLU A 439 -18.51 12.17 -8.50
CA GLU A 439 -19.99 12.35 -8.40
C GLU A 439 -20.66 12.36 -9.77
N GLU A 440 -20.10 13.09 -10.74
CA GLU A 440 -20.60 13.14 -12.10
C GLU A 440 -20.65 11.75 -12.73
N MET A 441 -19.57 10.97 -12.60
CA MET A 441 -19.53 9.59 -13.09
C MET A 441 -20.57 8.71 -12.43
N LEU A 442 -20.72 8.78 -11.11
CA LEU A 442 -21.70 7.96 -10.40
C LEU A 442 -23.15 8.31 -10.81
N ARG A 443 -23.45 9.60 -11.01
CA ARG A 443 -24.76 10.02 -11.52
C ARG A 443 -24.98 9.54 -12.96
N ALA A 444 -23.96 9.63 -13.81
CA ALA A 444 -24.01 9.09 -15.17
C ALA A 444 -24.19 7.56 -15.16
N ALA A 445 -23.64 6.85 -14.17
CA ALA A 445 -23.84 5.42 -13.97
C ALA A 445 -25.26 5.08 -13.47
N GLY A 446 -26.07 6.06 -13.05
CA GLY A 446 -27.45 5.89 -12.60
C GLY A 446 -27.62 5.91 -11.07
N ALA A 447 -26.65 6.45 -10.33
CA ALA A 447 -26.82 6.68 -8.90
C ALA A 447 -27.91 7.74 -8.66
N TYR A 448 -28.88 7.41 -7.80
CA TYR A 448 -29.94 8.35 -7.41
C TYR A 448 -29.52 9.29 -6.26
N ARG A 449 -28.47 8.94 -5.54
CA ARG A 449 -27.86 9.71 -4.46
C ARG A 449 -26.35 9.49 -4.43
N THR A 450 -25.58 10.54 -4.15
CA THR A 450 -24.14 10.49 -3.92
C THR A 450 -23.81 11.05 -2.55
N LEU A 451 -22.72 10.56 -1.94
CA LEU A 451 -22.22 11.00 -0.64
C LEU A 451 -20.69 11.03 -0.68
N ARG A 452 -20.09 12.17 -0.33
CA ARG A 452 -18.64 12.26 -0.11
C ARG A 452 -18.29 11.70 1.27
N VAL A 453 -17.35 10.78 1.30
CA VAL A 453 -16.89 10.15 2.53
C VAL A 453 -15.38 10.44 2.65
N PRO A 454 -14.98 11.28 3.61
CA PRO A 454 -13.56 11.52 3.83
C PRO A 454 -12.86 10.20 4.14
N LEU A 455 -11.58 10.11 3.79
CA LEU A 455 -10.74 8.99 4.22
C LEU A 455 -10.45 9.20 5.72
N ALA A 456 -11.46 8.94 6.53
CA ALA A 456 -11.26 8.94 7.97
C ALA A 456 -10.48 7.68 8.36
N PRO A 457 -9.61 7.78 9.35
CA PRO A 457 -9.05 6.58 9.97
C PRO A 457 -10.21 5.75 10.53
N LEU A 458 -10.28 4.49 10.12
CA LEU A 458 -11.12 3.50 10.78
C LEU A 458 -10.52 3.17 12.12
#